data_e2026ce32e033522dd802bed73d6921c
#
_entry.id   e2026ce32e033522dd802bed73d6921c
#
_cell.length_a   1.000
_cell.length_b   1.000
_cell.length_c   1.000
_cell.angle_alpha   90.00
_cell.angle_beta   90.00
_cell.angle_gamma   90.00
#
_symmetry.space_group_name_H-M   'P 1'
#
loop_
_entity.id
_entity.type
_entity.pdbx_description
1 polymer ?
#
loop_
_entity_poly.entity_id
_entity_poly.type
_entity_poly.pdbx_seq_one_letter_code
_entity_poly.pdbx_strand_id
1 'polypeptide(L)'
;MCIRDSAESDRCAYELSDAGVDVIGYACLVAIMSMGNGYHRESEKRLGERTSENYAYAPIVTSAGALIDGLTALRAKNVALLSPYMKPLAKMVVSYISHEGFKVIDWHTLEIPNNLEVAAQDPRNLREHALNLKLDGVDALVISACVQMPSLSVIKSIEDEIGIPVVSAAVCTTYCMLKKLELETKVPNAGSLLSGDY
;
A
#
# COMPACT_ATOMS: atom_id res chain seq x y z
N MET A 1 -2.17 -14.09 11.65
CA MET A 1 -2.23 -13.80 10.20
C MET A 1 -3.68 -13.59 9.80
N CYS A 2 -4.00 -12.42 9.28
CA CYS A 2 -5.35 -11.87 9.11
C CYS A 2 -6.12 -12.45 7.91
N ILE A 3 -6.46 -13.72 7.90
CA ILE A 3 -7.22 -14.34 6.78
C ILE A 3 -8.68 -14.67 7.19
N ARG A 4 -9.18 -14.15 8.31
CA ARG A 4 -10.55 -14.49 8.78
C ARG A 4 -11.56 -13.36 8.62
N ASP A 5 -11.52 -12.58 7.48
CA ASP A 5 -12.00 -11.24 7.73
C ASP A 5 -13.06 -10.63 6.81
N SER A 6 -13.73 -11.36 5.94
CA SER A 6 -14.78 -10.67 5.19
C SER A 6 -15.97 -10.24 6.08
N ALA A 7 -16.45 -11.12 6.96
CA ALA A 7 -17.59 -10.81 7.83
C ALA A 7 -17.24 -9.77 8.92
N GLU A 8 -16.04 -9.87 9.51
CA GLU A 8 -15.56 -8.89 10.49
C GLU A 8 -15.29 -7.52 9.85
N SER A 9 -14.75 -7.48 8.63
CA SER A 9 -14.53 -6.23 7.90
C SER A 9 -15.85 -5.52 7.60
N ASP A 10 -16.91 -6.25 7.25
CA ASP A 10 -18.25 -5.70 7.01
C ASP A 10 -18.80 -5.04 8.29
N ARG A 11 -18.71 -5.73 9.43
CA ARG A 11 -19.11 -5.21 10.72
C ARG A 11 -18.31 -3.95 11.08
N CYS A 12 -16.98 -4.00 10.92
CA CYS A 12 -16.13 -2.85 11.21
C CYS A 12 -16.46 -1.63 10.33
N ALA A 13 -16.70 -1.83 9.03
CA ALA A 13 -17.08 -0.73 8.14
C ALA A 13 -18.39 -0.09 8.56
N TYR A 14 -19.39 -0.92 8.90
CA TYR A 14 -20.68 -0.46 9.41
C TYR A 14 -20.51 0.35 10.72
N GLU A 15 -19.82 -0.20 11.72
CA GLU A 15 -19.60 0.46 13.01
C GLU A 15 -18.77 1.75 12.89
N LEU A 16 -17.72 1.77 12.04
CA LEU A 16 -16.93 2.98 11.82
C LEU A 16 -17.74 4.11 11.16
N SER A 17 -18.73 3.76 10.33
CA SER A 17 -19.59 4.77 9.71
C SER A 17 -20.50 5.50 10.70
N ASP A 18 -20.74 4.96 11.91
CA ASP A 18 -21.48 5.66 12.98
C ASP A 18 -20.86 7.01 13.35
N ALA A 19 -19.55 7.13 13.16
CA ALA A 19 -18.83 8.38 13.46
C ALA A 19 -18.99 9.46 12.36
N GLY A 20 -19.72 9.17 11.27
CA GLY A 20 -19.90 10.11 10.16
C GLY A 20 -18.59 10.52 9.50
N VAL A 21 -17.67 9.55 9.31
CA VAL A 21 -16.36 9.79 8.71
C VAL A 21 -16.46 9.99 7.20
N ASP A 22 -15.56 10.80 6.64
CA ASP A 22 -15.55 11.14 5.21
C ASP A 22 -14.83 10.10 4.35
N VAL A 23 -13.99 9.24 4.94
CA VAL A 23 -13.27 8.14 4.27
C VAL A 23 -12.83 7.08 5.27
N ILE A 24 -12.82 5.81 4.85
CA ILE A 24 -12.31 4.70 5.67
C ILE A 24 -11.13 4.04 4.94
N GLY A 25 -9.99 3.91 5.62
CA GLY A 25 -8.81 3.19 5.14
C GLY A 25 -8.79 1.74 5.63
N TYR A 26 -8.70 0.76 4.71
CA TYR A 26 -8.47 -0.64 5.05
C TYR A 26 -6.98 -0.98 4.93
N ALA A 27 -6.27 -0.87 6.05
CA ALA A 27 -4.81 -0.88 6.11
C ALA A 27 -4.20 -2.29 6.23
N CYS A 28 -4.70 -3.28 5.48
CA CYS A 28 -4.10 -4.62 5.41
C CYS A 28 -4.00 -5.11 3.96
N LEU A 29 -2.87 -4.81 3.30
CA LEU A 29 -2.62 -5.13 1.91
C LEU A 29 -2.77 -6.63 1.63
N VAL A 30 -2.14 -7.50 2.44
CA VAL A 30 -2.18 -8.94 2.19
C VAL A 30 -3.54 -9.58 2.47
N ALA A 31 -4.37 -9.03 3.35
CA ALA A 31 -5.73 -9.52 3.55
C ALA A 31 -6.56 -9.37 2.27
N ILE A 32 -6.38 -8.29 1.55
CA ILE A 32 -7.03 -8.04 0.27
C ILE A 32 -6.41 -8.90 -0.84
N MET A 33 -5.10 -8.87 -1.00
CA MET A 33 -4.42 -9.58 -2.10
C MET A 33 -4.56 -11.09 -2.01
N SER A 34 -4.69 -11.67 -0.80
CA SER A 34 -4.89 -13.11 -0.60
C SER A 34 -6.25 -13.63 -1.05
N MET A 35 -7.21 -12.75 -1.26
CA MET A 35 -8.55 -13.11 -1.76
C MET A 35 -8.60 -13.27 -3.28
N GLY A 36 -7.53 -12.93 -3.98
CA GLY A 36 -7.42 -13.08 -5.43
C GLY A 36 -7.17 -11.78 -6.18
N ASN A 37 -6.81 -11.91 -7.44
CA ASN A 37 -6.48 -10.78 -8.30
C ASN A 37 -7.65 -9.81 -8.44
N GLY A 38 -7.37 -8.50 -8.28
CA GLY A 38 -8.38 -7.45 -8.43
C GLY A 38 -9.38 -7.32 -7.27
N TYR A 39 -9.28 -8.15 -6.23
CA TYR A 39 -10.23 -8.19 -5.13
C TYR A 39 -10.36 -6.85 -4.37
N HIS A 40 -9.38 -5.96 -4.44
CA HIS A 40 -9.49 -4.62 -3.85
C HIS A 40 -10.75 -3.88 -4.33
N ARG A 41 -11.10 -3.98 -5.62
CA ARG A 41 -12.31 -3.33 -6.20
C ARG A 41 -13.60 -3.89 -5.62
N GLU A 42 -13.65 -5.20 -5.47
CA GLU A 42 -14.81 -5.89 -4.85
C GLU A 42 -14.92 -5.53 -3.37
N SER A 43 -13.80 -5.55 -2.64
CA SER A 43 -13.75 -5.19 -1.23
C SER A 43 -14.19 -3.74 -0.98
N GLU A 44 -13.68 -2.79 -1.76
CA GLU A 44 -14.03 -1.37 -1.65
C GLU A 44 -15.52 -1.13 -1.92
N LYS A 45 -16.05 -1.76 -2.97
CA LYS A 45 -17.47 -1.69 -3.29
C LYS A 45 -18.33 -2.26 -2.14
N ARG A 46 -18.04 -3.49 -1.72
CA ARG A 46 -18.80 -4.20 -0.68
C ARG A 46 -18.80 -3.45 0.65
N LEU A 47 -17.63 -2.97 1.09
CA LEU A 47 -17.51 -2.23 2.35
C LEU A 47 -18.19 -0.84 2.26
N GLY A 48 -18.13 -0.18 1.11
CA GLY A 48 -18.85 1.07 0.87
C GLY A 48 -20.38 0.89 0.88
N GLU A 49 -20.88 -0.27 0.39
CA GLU A 49 -22.29 -0.62 0.53
C GLU A 49 -22.69 -0.78 2.01
N ARG A 50 -21.81 -1.37 2.85
CA ARG A 50 -22.06 -1.50 4.29
C ARG A 50 -22.14 -0.15 5.01
N THR A 51 -21.29 0.81 4.66
CA THR A 51 -21.40 2.16 5.23
C THR A 51 -22.71 2.84 4.82
N SER A 52 -23.17 2.62 3.58
CA SER A 52 -24.44 3.16 3.08
C SER A 52 -25.67 2.61 3.82
N GLU A 53 -25.62 1.36 4.25
CA GLU A 53 -26.70 0.74 5.05
C GLU A 53 -26.92 1.45 6.39
N ASN A 54 -25.90 2.12 6.90
CA ASN A 54 -25.93 2.90 8.14
C ASN A 54 -26.24 4.40 7.92
N TYR A 55 -26.77 4.77 6.74
CA TYR A 55 -27.08 6.15 6.35
C TYR A 55 -25.90 7.13 6.40
N ALA A 56 -24.67 6.64 6.48
CA ALA A 56 -23.44 7.41 6.57
C ALA A 56 -22.40 6.87 5.58
N TYR A 57 -22.70 7.02 4.28
CA TYR A 57 -21.78 6.56 3.24
C TYR A 57 -20.38 7.15 3.45
N ALA A 58 -19.38 6.26 3.53
CA ALA A 58 -17.98 6.62 3.50
C ALA A 58 -17.27 5.79 2.42
N PRO A 59 -16.55 6.42 1.47
CA PRO A 59 -15.75 5.68 0.51
C PRO A 59 -14.65 4.89 1.23
N ILE A 60 -14.35 3.72 0.68
CA ILE A 60 -13.31 2.84 1.21
C ILE A 60 -12.06 2.97 0.35
N VAL A 61 -10.90 3.01 1.00
CA VAL A 61 -9.58 2.93 0.38
C VAL A 61 -8.87 1.71 0.95
N THR A 62 -8.67 0.67 0.16
CA THR A 62 -7.84 -0.47 0.56
C THR A 62 -6.38 -0.16 0.27
N SER A 63 -5.45 -0.58 1.15
CA SER A 63 -4.02 -0.38 0.90
C SER A 63 -3.51 -1.17 -0.32
N ALA A 64 -4.20 -2.24 -0.72
CA ALA A 64 -3.90 -2.98 -1.95
C ALA A 64 -4.29 -2.18 -3.20
N GLY A 65 -5.52 -1.63 -3.25
CA GLY A 65 -5.97 -0.75 -4.33
C GLY A 65 -5.14 0.53 -4.39
N ALA A 66 -4.90 1.15 -3.23
CA ALA A 66 -4.11 2.36 -3.13
C ALA A 66 -2.66 2.19 -3.65
N LEU A 67 -2.03 1.02 -3.44
CA LEU A 67 -0.71 0.76 -4.02
C LEU A 67 -0.78 0.76 -5.56
N ILE A 68 -1.79 0.14 -6.14
CA ILE A 68 -2.01 0.12 -7.61
C ILE A 68 -2.27 1.54 -8.12
N ASP A 69 -3.14 2.30 -7.47
CA ASP A 69 -3.48 3.67 -7.85
C ASP A 69 -2.28 4.62 -7.71
N GLY A 70 -1.49 4.48 -6.65
CA GLY A 70 -0.28 5.27 -6.44
C GLY A 70 0.78 5.01 -7.53
N LEU A 71 1.03 3.75 -7.89
CA LEU A 71 1.91 3.39 -8.99
C LEU A 71 1.38 3.91 -10.34
N THR A 72 0.07 3.89 -10.53
CA THR A 72 -0.59 4.44 -11.72
C THR A 72 -0.43 5.96 -11.81
N ALA A 73 -0.61 6.67 -10.70
CA ALA A 73 -0.42 8.13 -10.62
C ALA A 73 1.02 8.51 -10.97
N LEU A 74 2.01 7.74 -10.51
CA LEU A 74 3.43 7.90 -10.88
C LEU A 74 3.73 7.50 -12.33
N ARG A 75 2.75 6.97 -13.09
CA ARG A 75 2.90 6.43 -14.44
C ARG A 75 3.96 5.34 -14.55
N ALA A 76 4.21 4.63 -13.46
CA ALA A 76 5.14 3.51 -13.44
C ALA A 76 4.63 2.36 -14.32
N LYS A 77 5.56 1.65 -14.96
CA LYS A 77 5.32 0.39 -15.67
C LYS A 77 6.17 -0.73 -15.11
N ASN A 78 7.41 -0.41 -14.81
CA ASN A 78 8.38 -1.32 -14.22
C ASN A 78 8.59 -0.94 -12.76
N VAL A 79 8.45 -1.89 -11.85
CA VAL A 79 8.58 -1.64 -10.42
C VAL A 79 9.57 -2.60 -9.77
N ALA A 80 10.24 -2.16 -8.72
CA ALA A 80 10.96 -3.04 -7.80
C ALA A 80 10.22 -3.06 -6.46
N LEU A 81 10.34 -4.16 -5.72
CA LEU A 81 9.55 -4.40 -4.51
C LEU A 81 10.39 -4.88 -3.35
N LEU A 82 10.25 -4.23 -2.19
CA LEU A 82 10.72 -4.71 -0.91
C LEU A 82 9.53 -5.01 0.01
N SER A 83 9.57 -6.16 0.68
CA SER A 83 8.50 -6.56 1.60
C SER A 83 9.06 -7.29 2.82
N PRO A 84 8.35 -7.30 3.98
CA PRO A 84 8.78 -8.07 5.13
C PRO A 84 8.37 -9.55 5.09
N TYR A 85 7.52 -9.94 4.14
CA TYR A 85 6.81 -11.20 4.14
C TYR A 85 7.70 -12.42 3.94
N MET A 86 7.22 -13.60 4.36
CA MET A 86 7.77 -14.89 3.95
C MET A 86 7.62 -15.06 2.43
N LYS A 87 8.57 -15.74 1.78
CA LYS A 87 8.61 -15.91 0.31
C LYS A 87 7.29 -16.29 -0.36
N PRO A 88 6.49 -17.25 0.16
CA PRO A 88 5.22 -17.59 -0.50
C PRO A 88 4.27 -16.40 -0.58
N LEU A 89 4.18 -15.60 0.50
CA LEU A 89 3.34 -14.43 0.57
C LEU A 89 3.87 -13.28 -0.30
N ALA A 90 5.19 -13.07 -0.30
CA ALA A 90 5.84 -12.09 -1.19
C ALA A 90 5.59 -12.41 -2.67
N LYS A 91 5.67 -13.69 -3.08
CA LYS A 91 5.34 -14.12 -4.45
C LYS A 91 3.89 -13.83 -4.82
N MET A 92 2.97 -13.99 -3.88
CA MET A 92 1.56 -13.65 -4.10
C MET A 92 1.38 -12.14 -4.34
N VAL A 93 2.06 -11.29 -3.56
CA VAL A 93 2.04 -9.83 -3.74
C VAL A 93 2.61 -9.45 -5.12
N VAL A 94 3.75 -10.03 -5.50
CA VAL A 94 4.35 -9.84 -6.83
C VAL A 94 3.39 -10.24 -7.94
N SER A 95 2.75 -11.40 -7.82
CA SER A 95 1.76 -11.90 -8.80
C SER A 95 0.57 -10.95 -8.91
N TYR A 96 0.08 -10.43 -7.78
CA TYR A 96 -1.03 -9.48 -7.74
C TYR A 96 -0.69 -8.18 -8.48
N ILE A 97 0.47 -7.58 -8.16
CA ILE A 97 0.95 -6.35 -8.81
C ILE A 97 1.15 -6.58 -10.32
N SER A 98 1.68 -7.75 -10.71
CA SER A 98 1.87 -8.11 -12.12
C SER A 98 0.54 -8.27 -12.85
N HIS A 99 -0.49 -8.82 -12.20
CA HIS A 99 -1.84 -8.94 -12.76
C HIS A 99 -2.49 -7.58 -13.02
N GLU A 100 -2.18 -6.58 -12.21
CA GLU A 100 -2.65 -5.20 -12.38
C GLU A 100 -1.88 -4.41 -13.47
N GLY A 101 -1.02 -5.09 -14.24
CA GLY A 101 -0.35 -4.54 -15.42
C GLY A 101 1.04 -3.96 -15.17
N PHE A 102 1.59 -4.09 -13.98
CA PHE A 102 2.97 -3.66 -13.68
C PHE A 102 3.95 -4.80 -13.87
N LYS A 103 5.11 -4.51 -14.45
CA LYS A 103 6.21 -5.47 -14.55
C LYS A 103 7.09 -5.34 -13.31
N VAL A 104 7.13 -6.38 -12.48
CA VAL A 104 8.06 -6.45 -11.35
C VAL A 104 9.43 -6.90 -11.86
N ILE A 105 10.41 -6.00 -11.87
CA ILE A 105 11.77 -6.22 -12.39
C ILE A 105 12.61 -7.02 -11.40
N ASP A 106 12.52 -6.63 -10.11
CA ASP A 106 13.21 -7.31 -9.02
C ASP A 106 12.42 -7.18 -7.73
N TRP A 107 12.61 -8.11 -6.81
CA TRP A 107 11.97 -8.05 -5.51
C TRP A 107 12.80 -8.76 -4.45
N HIS A 108 12.77 -8.19 -3.25
CA HIS A 108 13.41 -8.77 -2.07
C HIS A 108 12.42 -8.87 -0.93
N THR A 109 12.58 -9.88 -0.08
CA THR A 109 11.75 -10.04 1.11
C THR A 109 12.60 -10.37 2.33
N LEU A 110 12.25 -9.75 3.47
CA LEU A 110 13.01 -9.88 4.71
C LEU A 110 12.70 -11.19 5.45
N GLU A 111 11.68 -11.92 5.02
CA GLU A 111 11.23 -13.21 5.58
C GLU A 111 10.98 -13.16 7.10
N ILE A 112 10.33 -12.10 7.58
CA ILE A 112 10.00 -11.89 9.00
C ILE A 112 8.67 -12.59 9.29
N PRO A 113 8.66 -13.66 10.14
CA PRO A 113 7.44 -14.43 10.37
C PRO A 113 6.48 -13.78 11.38
N ASN A 114 6.98 -12.88 12.22
CA ASN A 114 6.23 -12.26 13.31
C ASN A 114 5.88 -10.81 12.98
N ASN A 115 4.59 -10.47 12.98
CA ASN A 115 4.10 -9.13 12.68
C ASN A 115 4.62 -8.05 13.65
N LEU A 116 4.84 -8.39 14.93
CA LEU A 116 5.41 -7.45 15.89
C LEU A 116 6.86 -7.11 15.54
N GLU A 117 7.63 -8.08 15.04
CA GLU A 117 8.99 -7.85 14.55
C GLU A 117 9.01 -7.03 13.26
N VAL A 118 7.99 -7.16 12.40
CA VAL A 118 7.81 -6.29 11.23
C VAL A 118 7.63 -4.84 11.67
N ALA A 119 6.77 -4.58 12.66
CA ALA A 119 6.53 -3.24 13.19
C ALA A 119 7.74 -2.65 13.93
N ALA A 120 8.61 -3.49 14.46
CA ALA A 120 9.82 -3.10 15.17
C ALA A 120 11.04 -2.92 14.28
N GLN A 121 10.91 -3.09 12.95
CA GLN A 121 12.04 -2.90 12.03
C GLN A 121 12.55 -1.46 12.08
N ASP A 122 13.87 -1.32 12.13
CA ASP A 122 14.51 -0.01 11.98
C ASP A 122 14.44 0.42 10.49
N PRO A 123 13.76 1.52 10.18
CA PRO A 123 13.62 1.97 8.79
C PRO A 123 14.97 2.28 8.13
N ARG A 124 16.02 2.58 8.90
CA ARG A 124 17.37 2.82 8.35
C ARG A 124 17.95 1.61 7.62
N ASN A 125 17.59 0.39 8.05
CA ASN A 125 18.03 -0.85 7.38
C ASN A 125 17.39 -1.01 5.99
N LEU A 126 16.22 -0.40 5.74
CA LEU A 126 15.54 -0.48 4.45
C LEU A 126 16.35 0.14 3.31
N ARG A 127 17.20 1.13 3.62
CA ARG A 127 18.08 1.74 2.62
C ARG A 127 19.03 0.72 2.00
N GLU A 128 19.71 -0.09 2.81
CA GLU A 128 20.62 -1.13 2.32
C GLU A 128 19.89 -2.16 1.46
N HIS A 129 18.73 -2.62 1.92
CA HIS A 129 17.91 -3.55 1.15
C HIS A 129 17.42 -2.97 -0.17
N ALA A 130 17.06 -1.69 -0.19
CA ALA A 130 16.63 -0.97 -1.40
C ALA A 130 17.77 -0.88 -2.44
N LEU A 131 18.98 -0.53 -2.00
CA LEU A 131 20.15 -0.39 -2.87
C LEU A 131 20.69 -1.73 -3.42
N ASN A 132 20.35 -2.84 -2.79
CA ASN A 132 20.70 -4.19 -3.26
C ASN A 132 19.75 -4.73 -4.35
N LEU A 133 18.64 -4.04 -4.64
CA LEU A 133 17.73 -4.39 -5.72
C LEU A 133 18.29 -3.96 -7.09
N LYS A 134 17.91 -4.69 -8.13
CA LYS A 134 18.20 -4.31 -9.52
C LYS A 134 17.23 -3.20 -9.93
N LEU A 135 17.73 -1.97 -10.01
CA LEU A 135 16.92 -0.79 -10.31
C LEU A 135 17.03 -0.32 -11.76
N ASP A 136 17.81 -0.98 -12.60
CA ASP A 136 17.95 -0.61 -14.03
C ASP A 136 16.61 -0.77 -14.76
N GLY A 137 16.11 0.35 -15.29
CA GLY A 137 14.83 0.42 -15.99
C GLY A 137 13.60 0.30 -15.09
N VAL A 138 13.75 0.50 -13.79
CA VAL A 138 12.65 0.61 -12.81
C VAL A 138 12.13 2.04 -12.78
N ASP A 139 10.81 2.22 -12.85
CA ASP A 139 10.14 3.51 -12.83
C ASP A 139 9.76 3.95 -11.42
N ALA A 140 9.54 2.99 -10.50
CA ALA A 140 9.23 3.27 -9.09
C ALA A 140 9.67 2.11 -8.18
N LEU A 141 10.15 2.42 -6.99
CA LEU A 141 10.48 1.47 -5.95
C LEU A 141 9.42 1.44 -4.86
N VAL A 142 8.88 0.26 -4.57
CA VAL A 142 8.01 0.03 -3.40
C VAL A 142 8.87 -0.49 -2.26
N ILE A 143 9.24 0.36 -1.29
CA ILE A 143 10.14 -0.04 -0.18
C ILE A 143 9.42 -0.70 0.99
N SER A 144 8.09 -0.68 0.99
CA SER A 144 7.26 -1.43 1.93
C SER A 144 5.92 -1.75 1.29
N ALA A 145 5.77 -2.98 0.80
CA ALA A 145 4.46 -3.51 0.41
C ALA A 145 3.63 -3.95 1.63
N CYS A 146 3.91 -3.37 2.79
CA CYS A 146 3.25 -3.64 4.07
C CYS A 146 3.02 -2.32 4.81
N VAL A 147 1.78 -2.04 5.18
CA VAL A 147 1.46 -0.82 5.93
C VAL A 147 2.14 -0.79 7.30
N GLN A 148 2.34 -1.95 7.90
CA GLN A 148 2.89 -2.10 9.25
C GLN A 148 4.40 -1.85 9.34
N MET A 149 5.17 -2.11 8.26
CA MET A 149 6.62 -1.93 8.27
C MET A 149 6.96 -0.43 8.17
N PRO A 150 7.63 0.17 9.18
CA PRO A 150 7.93 1.58 9.19
C PRO A 150 8.91 1.94 8.05
N SER A 151 8.56 2.92 7.22
CA SER A 151 9.36 3.31 6.06
C SER A 151 9.36 4.82 5.77
N LEU A 152 8.40 5.58 6.29
CA LEU A 152 8.19 6.98 5.93
C LEU A 152 9.44 7.84 6.10
N SER A 153 10.18 7.67 7.18
CA SER A 153 11.34 8.49 7.51
C SER A 153 12.52 8.35 6.53
N VAL A 154 12.53 7.31 5.70
CA VAL A 154 13.61 7.03 4.74
C VAL A 154 13.21 7.14 3.28
N ILE A 155 11.90 7.28 2.99
CA ILE A 155 11.40 7.38 1.61
C ILE A 155 12.13 8.47 0.83
N LYS A 156 12.07 9.70 1.31
CA LYS A 156 12.67 10.85 0.60
C LYS A 156 14.17 10.70 0.40
N SER A 157 14.89 10.22 1.42
CA SER A 157 16.35 10.06 1.33
C SER A 157 16.76 8.96 0.34
N ILE A 158 16.02 7.86 0.29
CA ILE A 158 16.26 6.80 -0.70
C ILE A 158 15.91 7.29 -2.10
N GLU A 159 14.78 7.98 -2.27
CA GLU A 159 14.37 8.56 -3.54
C GLU A 159 15.42 9.52 -4.11
N ASP A 160 15.96 10.41 -3.26
CA ASP A 160 17.03 11.34 -3.65
C ASP A 160 18.31 10.63 -4.09
N GLU A 161 18.62 9.49 -3.48
CA GLU A 161 19.82 8.72 -3.77
C GLU A 161 19.69 7.90 -5.06
N ILE A 162 18.54 7.25 -5.28
CA ILE A 162 18.36 6.37 -6.45
C ILE A 162 17.78 7.08 -7.67
N GLY A 163 17.24 8.29 -7.51
CA GLY A 163 16.74 9.14 -8.58
C GLY A 163 15.43 8.67 -9.23
N ILE A 164 14.69 7.75 -8.60
CA ILE A 164 13.36 7.31 -9.04
C ILE A 164 12.37 7.40 -7.88
N PRO A 165 11.06 7.57 -8.14
CA PRO A 165 10.03 7.62 -7.11
C PRO A 165 10.07 6.43 -6.16
N VAL A 166 9.94 6.71 -4.87
CA VAL A 166 9.88 5.70 -3.80
C VAL A 166 8.56 5.80 -3.05
N VAL A 167 7.85 4.69 -2.96
CA VAL A 167 6.55 4.62 -2.28
C VAL A 167 6.49 3.47 -1.28
N SER A 168 5.48 3.52 -0.42
CA SER A 168 5.08 2.40 0.42
C SER A 168 3.57 2.22 0.35
N ALA A 169 3.07 1.07 0.79
CA ALA A 169 1.63 0.85 0.89
C ALA A 169 0.93 1.92 1.76
N ALA A 170 1.58 2.37 2.84
CA ALA A 170 1.05 3.42 3.71
C ALA A 170 0.98 4.79 2.99
N VAL A 171 2.04 5.18 2.29
CA VAL A 171 2.08 6.44 1.51
C VAL A 171 1.02 6.44 0.42
N CYS A 172 0.88 5.35 -0.33
CA CYS A 172 -0.16 5.22 -1.35
C CYS A 172 -1.57 5.28 -0.74
N THR A 173 -1.79 4.64 0.42
CA THR A 173 -3.08 4.71 1.12
C THR A 173 -3.40 6.14 1.53
N THR A 174 -2.43 6.87 2.11
CA THR A 174 -2.60 8.28 2.46
C THR A 174 -2.91 9.14 1.25
N TYR A 175 -2.17 8.94 0.14
CA TYR A 175 -2.43 9.64 -1.13
C TYR A 175 -3.86 9.44 -1.60
N CYS A 176 -4.35 8.20 -1.67
CA CYS A 176 -5.70 7.91 -2.13
C CYS A 176 -6.77 8.45 -1.18
N MET A 177 -6.54 8.42 0.14
CA MET A 177 -7.46 9.03 1.11
C MET A 177 -7.54 10.54 0.93
N LEU A 178 -6.41 11.24 0.78
CA LEU A 178 -6.39 12.69 0.51
C LEU A 178 -7.12 13.03 -0.80
N LYS A 179 -6.92 12.23 -1.86
CA LYS A 179 -7.66 12.40 -3.13
C LYS A 179 -9.17 12.22 -2.97
N LYS A 180 -9.61 11.23 -2.17
CA LYS A 180 -11.05 11.01 -1.89
C LYS A 180 -11.67 12.17 -1.12
N LEU A 181 -10.88 12.83 -0.28
CA LEU A 181 -11.29 13.99 0.52
C LEU A 181 -11.15 15.32 -0.25
N GLU A 182 -10.70 15.28 -1.51
CA GLU A 182 -10.39 16.48 -2.32
C GLU A 182 -9.39 17.43 -1.63
N LEU A 183 -8.49 16.85 -0.83
CA LEU A 183 -7.42 17.57 -0.15
C LEU A 183 -6.13 17.56 -0.98
N GLU A 184 -5.26 18.55 -0.72
CA GLU A 184 -3.93 18.60 -1.34
C GLU A 184 -3.11 17.37 -0.98
N THR A 185 -2.54 16.69 -1.99
CA THR A 185 -1.70 15.50 -1.82
C THR A 185 -0.25 15.89 -1.52
N LYS A 186 -0.05 16.76 -0.53
CA LYS A 186 1.25 17.28 -0.16
C LYS A 186 1.60 17.00 1.29
N VAL A 187 2.59 16.12 1.49
CA VAL A 187 3.11 15.76 2.80
C VAL A 187 4.64 15.91 2.78
N PRO A 188 5.22 16.74 3.66
CA PRO A 188 6.66 16.94 3.70
C PRO A 188 7.44 15.64 3.88
N ASN A 189 8.49 15.46 3.10
CA ASN A 189 9.42 14.31 3.17
C ASN A 189 8.78 12.93 2.90
N ALA A 190 7.59 12.88 2.29
CA ALA A 190 6.88 11.64 2.02
C ALA A 190 7.10 11.09 0.58
N GLY A 191 8.07 11.61 -0.15
CA GLY A 191 8.43 11.21 -1.52
C GLY A 191 7.60 11.92 -2.59
N SER A 192 7.90 11.60 -3.86
CA SER A 192 7.30 12.26 -5.03
C SER A 192 5.79 12.13 -5.09
N LEU A 193 5.23 10.97 -4.72
CA LEU A 193 3.77 10.75 -4.79
C LEU A 193 2.98 11.74 -3.92
N LEU A 194 3.56 12.19 -2.82
CA LEU A 194 2.96 13.18 -1.91
C LEU A 194 3.64 14.54 -2.00
N SER A 195 4.11 14.92 -3.20
CA SER A 195 4.67 16.26 -3.48
C SER A 195 3.61 17.32 -3.75
N GLY A 196 2.41 16.91 -4.16
CA GLY A 196 1.33 17.76 -4.67
C GLY A 196 1.27 17.83 -6.21
N ASP A 197 2.15 17.10 -6.92
CA ASP A 197 2.25 17.16 -8.39
C ASP A 197 1.43 16.06 -9.10
N TYR A 198 0.83 15.13 -8.34
CA TYR A 198 0.11 13.95 -8.86
C TYR A 198 -1.37 13.89 -8.49
#